data_a377cc4a21b8b606588fd03acab963b3
#
_entry.id   a377cc4a21b8b606588fd03acab963b3
#
_cell.length_a   1.000
_cell.length_b   1.000
_cell.length_c   1.000
_cell.angle_alpha   90.00
_cell.angle_beta   90.00
_cell.angle_gamma   90.00
#
_symmetry.space_group_name_H-M   'P 1'
#
loop_
_entity.id
_entity.type
_entity.pdbx_description
1 polymer ?
#
loop_
_entity_poly.entity_id
_entity_poly.type
_entity_poly.pdbx_seq_one_letter_code
_entity_poly.pdbx_strand_id
1 'polypeptide(L)'
;MQIYTHTLPGGAQLIGYLRDRTVEMPAFNTRPAILILPGGGYAWCSRREADPVAMQFLQAGYNVFTLYYTCRSDETVPALRWQPLIDAAGAILHIRRNAEQFGTDPAKIAICGFSAGGHLAAHYSTAYDCPEVRALFPDS
;
A
#
# COMPACT_ATOMS: atom_id res chain seq x y z
N MET A 1 9.11 -12.51 -12.17
CA MET A 1 8.27 -11.70 -11.25
C MET A 1 8.40 -12.26 -9.83
N GLN A 2 8.52 -11.39 -8.87
CA GLN A 2 8.57 -11.74 -7.44
C GLN A 2 7.27 -11.34 -6.75
N ILE A 3 6.80 -12.17 -5.83
CA ILE A 3 5.72 -11.81 -4.90
C ILE A 3 6.38 -11.57 -3.55
N TYR A 4 6.28 -10.34 -3.09
CA TYR A 4 6.83 -9.87 -1.83
C TYR A 4 5.74 -9.77 -0.78
N THR A 5 6.02 -10.22 0.43
CA THR A 5 5.08 -10.11 1.54
C THR A 5 5.76 -9.50 2.75
N HIS A 6 5.07 -8.58 3.41
CA HIS A 6 5.56 -7.92 4.62
C HIS A 6 4.41 -7.68 5.59
N THR A 7 4.64 -7.98 6.86
CA THR A 7 3.69 -7.67 7.92
C THR A 7 4.10 -6.38 8.60
N LEU A 8 3.24 -5.37 8.56
CA LEU A 8 3.44 -4.12 9.27
C LEU A 8 3.30 -4.32 10.78
N PRO A 9 3.85 -3.42 11.61
CA PRO A 9 3.84 -3.58 13.08
C PRO A 9 2.45 -3.81 13.69
N GLY A 10 1.40 -3.23 13.12
CA GLY A 10 0.02 -3.43 13.55
C GLY A 10 -0.66 -4.70 13.05
N GLY A 11 0.05 -5.53 12.27
CA GLY A 11 -0.48 -6.78 11.73
C GLY A 11 -1.02 -6.69 10.30
N ALA A 12 -1.14 -5.49 9.73
CA ALA A 12 -1.56 -5.32 8.34
C ALA A 12 -0.56 -5.98 7.38
N GLN A 13 -1.07 -6.58 6.31
CA GLN A 13 -0.27 -7.30 5.33
C GLN A 13 -0.06 -6.47 4.08
N LEU A 14 1.19 -6.31 3.67
CA LEU A 14 1.57 -5.67 2.41
C LEU A 14 2.05 -6.75 1.44
N ILE A 15 1.39 -6.83 0.29
CA ILE A 15 1.74 -7.77 -0.77
C ILE A 15 2.25 -6.98 -1.97
N GLY A 16 3.48 -7.25 -2.41
CA GLY A 16 4.09 -6.61 -3.56
C GLY A 16 4.18 -7.57 -4.74
N TYR A 17 3.87 -7.07 -5.93
CA TYR A 17 4.08 -7.73 -7.21
C TYR A 17 5.15 -6.95 -7.97
N LEU A 18 6.33 -7.54 -8.05
CA LEU A 18 7.53 -6.87 -8.53
C LEU A 18 8.06 -7.57 -9.77
N ARG A 19 8.39 -6.80 -10.80
CA ARG A 19 9.04 -7.36 -11.98
C ARG A 19 10.53 -7.53 -11.75
N ASP A 20 11.07 -8.61 -12.32
CA ASP A 20 12.50 -8.84 -12.28
C ASP A 20 13.23 -7.77 -13.11
N ARG A 21 14.44 -7.45 -12.69
CA ARG A 21 15.33 -6.60 -13.46
C ARG A 21 15.91 -7.39 -14.63
N THR A 22 16.17 -6.71 -15.73
CA THR A 22 16.76 -7.33 -16.91
C THR A 22 17.81 -6.40 -17.54
N VAL A 23 18.87 -7.00 -18.07
CA VAL A 23 19.90 -6.26 -18.82
C VAL A 23 19.42 -5.87 -20.21
N GLU A 24 18.41 -6.55 -20.75
CA GLU A 24 17.84 -6.24 -22.07
C GLU A 24 17.03 -4.95 -22.10
N MET A 25 16.44 -4.57 -20.96
CA MET A 25 15.56 -3.41 -20.87
C MET A 25 15.92 -2.56 -19.64
N PRO A 26 17.12 -1.97 -19.62
CA PRO A 26 17.61 -1.26 -18.42
C PRO A 26 16.71 -0.09 -17.99
N ALA A 27 16.05 0.56 -18.94
CA ALA A 27 15.12 1.66 -18.64
C ALA A 27 13.90 1.23 -17.83
N PHE A 28 13.56 -0.07 -17.84
CA PHE A 28 12.42 -0.61 -17.11
C PHE A 28 12.80 -1.23 -15.77
N ASN A 29 14.06 -1.13 -15.35
CA ASN A 29 14.51 -1.64 -14.05
C ASN A 29 14.14 -0.73 -12.89
N THR A 30 13.75 0.51 -13.14
CA THR A 30 13.17 1.42 -12.17
C THR A 30 11.78 1.82 -12.63
N ARG A 31 10.78 1.52 -11.81
CA ARG A 31 9.37 1.66 -12.16
C ARG A 31 8.64 2.54 -11.15
N PRO A 32 7.58 3.24 -11.56
CA PRO A 32 6.67 3.81 -10.59
C PRO A 32 5.99 2.70 -9.80
N ALA A 33 5.57 2.99 -8.59
CA ALA A 33 4.80 2.08 -7.76
C ALA A 33 3.37 2.59 -7.56
N ILE A 34 2.47 1.67 -7.29
CA ILE A 34 1.11 1.99 -6.88
C ILE A 34 0.72 1.13 -5.69
N LEU A 35 0.15 1.76 -4.66
CA LEU A 35 -0.43 1.10 -3.50
C LEU A 35 -1.93 1.00 -3.68
N ILE A 36 -2.47 -0.21 -3.65
CA ILE A 36 -3.89 -0.49 -3.79
C ILE A 36 -4.49 -0.74 -2.42
N LEU A 37 -5.59 -0.03 -2.14
CA LEU A 37 -6.39 -0.16 -0.93
C LEU A 37 -7.77 -0.69 -1.29
N PRO A 38 -8.03 -1.99 -1.07
CA PRO A 38 -9.33 -2.57 -1.37
C PRO A 38 -10.46 -1.98 -0.51
N GLY A 39 -11.69 -2.06 -0.99
CA GLY A 39 -12.88 -1.73 -0.22
C GLY A 39 -13.34 -2.87 0.67
N GLY A 40 -14.43 -2.69 1.36
CA GLY A 40 -15.05 -3.67 2.26
C GLY A 40 -15.62 -3.05 3.53
N GLY A 41 -15.95 -1.75 3.51
CA GLY A 41 -16.61 -1.05 4.61
C GLY A 41 -15.80 -0.99 5.91
N TYR A 42 -14.49 -1.13 5.85
CA TYR A 42 -13.59 -1.31 7.00
C TYR A 42 -13.88 -2.57 7.82
N ALA A 43 -14.72 -3.46 7.32
CA ALA A 43 -14.98 -4.76 7.95
C ALA A 43 -14.08 -5.86 7.37
N TRP A 44 -13.64 -5.70 6.14
CA TRP A 44 -12.77 -6.63 5.42
C TRP A 44 -12.05 -5.91 4.28
N CYS A 45 -11.09 -6.59 3.65
CA CYS A 45 -10.48 -6.13 2.41
C CYS A 45 -10.94 -7.04 1.27
N SER A 46 -11.67 -6.47 0.30
CA SER A 46 -12.25 -7.22 -0.81
C SER A 46 -11.17 -7.72 -1.77
N ARG A 47 -11.09 -9.03 -1.98
CA ARG A 47 -10.14 -9.63 -2.90
C ARG A 47 -10.42 -9.27 -4.37
N ARG A 48 -11.65 -8.92 -4.71
CA ARG A 48 -12.01 -8.45 -6.07
C ARG A 48 -11.31 -7.15 -6.43
N GLU A 49 -10.98 -6.34 -5.43
CA GLU A 49 -10.33 -5.05 -5.58
C GLU A 49 -8.84 -5.11 -5.19
N ALA A 50 -8.28 -6.31 -5.09
CA ALA A 50 -6.88 -6.57 -4.79
C ALA A 50 -6.16 -7.13 -6.01
N ASP A 51 -5.96 -8.45 -6.10
CA ASP A 51 -5.19 -9.08 -7.18
C ASP A 51 -5.66 -8.74 -8.60
N PRO A 52 -6.98 -8.74 -8.91
CA PRO A 52 -7.41 -8.41 -10.26
C PRO A 52 -7.04 -6.98 -10.69
N VAL A 53 -7.12 -6.04 -9.76
CA VAL A 53 -6.69 -4.65 -10.01
C VAL A 53 -5.17 -4.56 -10.10
N ALA A 54 -4.47 -5.24 -9.20
CA ALA A 54 -3.00 -5.29 -9.18
C ALA A 54 -2.42 -5.75 -10.53
N MET A 55 -3.01 -6.78 -11.12
CA MET A 55 -2.54 -7.31 -12.39
C MET A 55 -2.68 -6.31 -13.55
N GLN A 56 -3.72 -5.47 -13.54
CA GLN A 56 -3.88 -4.42 -14.56
C GLN A 56 -2.77 -3.37 -14.47
N PHE A 57 -2.44 -2.92 -13.27
CA PHE A 57 -1.36 -1.96 -13.07
C PHE A 57 0.02 -2.57 -13.32
N LEU A 58 0.20 -3.84 -12.99
CA LEU A 58 1.45 -4.55 -13.29
C LEU A 58 1.69 -4.63 -14.80
N GLN A 59 0.64 -4.92 -15.57
CA GLN A 59 0.70 -4.91 -17.02
C GLN A 59 1.02 -3.51 -17.57
N ALA A 60 0.53 -2.46 -16.92
CA ALA A 60 0.77 -1.08 -17.32
C ALA A 60 2.19 -0.57 -16.98
N GLY A 61 3.01 -1.38 -16.31
CA GLY A 61 4.41 -1.04 -16.04
C GLY A 61 4.72 -0.59 -14.61
N TYR A 62 3.77 -0.70 -13.69
CA TYR A 62 3.99 -0.39 -12.28
C TYR A 62 4.56 -1.59 -11.53
N ASN A 63 5.33 -1.32 -10.48
CA ASN A 63 5.41 -2.23 -9.34
C ASN A 63 4.16 -2.01 -8.49
N VAL A 64 3.49 -3.07 -8.08
CA VAL A 64 2.18 -2.96 -7.45
C VAL A 64 2.24 -3.52 -6.04
N PHE A 65 1.67 -2.78 -5.11
CA PHE A 65 1.53 -3.21 -3.72
C PHE A 65 0.05 -3.16 -3.34
N THR A 66 -0.43 -4.20 -2.69
CA THR A 66 -1.77 -4.24 -2.11
C THR A 66 -1.65 -4.27 -0.60
N LEU A 67 -2.36 -3.39 0.08
CA LEU A 67 -2.39 -3.35 1.53
C LEU A 67 -3.70 -3.93 2.04
N TYR A 68 -3.59 -5.01 2.81
CA TYR A 68 -4.68 -5.54 3.61
C TYR A 68 -4.63 -4.86 4.98
N TYR A 69 -5.16 -3.64 5.03
CA TYR A 69 -5.14 -2.80 6.21
C TYR A 69 -6.06 -3.34 7.31
N THR A 70 -5.85 -2.89 8.53
CA THR A 70 -6.62 -3.32 9.68
C THR A 70 -8.10 -3.00 9.49
N CYS A 71 -8.92 -4.04 9.64
CA CYS A 71 -10.37 -3.97 9.53
C CYS A 71 -11.01 -4.45 10.81
N ARG A 72 -12.23 -3.99 11.06
CA ARG A 72 -13.04 -4.44 12.17
C ARG A 72 -13.62 -5.82 11.84
N SER A 73 -13.29 -6.82 12.66
CA SER A 73 -13.74 -8.20 12.43
C SER A 73 -15.17 -8.46 12.93
N ASP A 74 -15.67 -7.63 13.86
CA ASP A 74 -17.04 -7.70 14.37
C ASP A 74 -17.47 -6.34 14.94
N GLU A 75 -18.77 -6.19 15.21
CA GLU A 75 -19.37 -4.95 15.70
C GLU A 75 -19.00 -4.61 17.15
N THR A 76 -18.42 -5.53 17.88
CA THR A 76 -18.07 -5.32 19.29
C THR A 76 -16.71 -4.65 19.44
N VAL A 77 -15.90 -4.62 18.37
CA VAL A 77 -14.57 -4.01 18.37
C VAL A 77 -14.75 -2.48 18.38
N PRO A 78 -14.06 -1.75 19.26
CA PRO A 78 -14.05 -0.29 19.24
C PRO A 78 -13.64 0.26 17.88
N ALA A 79 -14.11 1.46 17.57
CA ALA A 79 -13.77 2.12 16.31
C ALA A 79 -12.27 2.03 16.03
N LEU A 80 -11.91 1.74 14.78
CA LEU A 80 -10.52 1.55 14.34
C LEU A 80 -9.68 2.82 14.48
N ARG A 81 -10.33 3.97 14.53
CA ARG A 81 -9.71 5.30 14.67
C ARG A 81 -8.59 5.49 13.64
N TRP A 82 -7.36 5.54 14.12
CA TRP A 82 -6.20 5.88 13.31
C TRP A 82 -5.48 4.67 12.69
N GLN A 83 -5.83 3.43 13.07
CA GLN A 83 -5.06 2.26 12.66
C GLN A 83 -4.98 2.06 11.14
N PRO A 84 -6.08 2.16 10.36
CA PRO A 84 -5.96 2.08 8.91
C PRO A 84 -5.08 3.19 8.30
N LEU A 85 -5.14 4.40 8.83
CA LEU A 85 -4.27 5.51 8.41
C LEU A 85 -2.81 5.21 8.72
N ILE A 86 -2.53 4.68 9.91
CA ILE A 86 -1.18 4.27 10.33
C ILE A 86 -0.66 3.17 9.43
N ASP A 87 -1.50 2.19 9.09
CA ASP A 87 -1.15 1.11 8.17
C ASP A 87 -0.77 1.64 6.78
N ALA A 88 -1.58 2.57 6.24
CA ALA A 88 -1.30 3.19 4.95
C ALA A 88 0.00 3.99 4.97
N ALA A 89 0.22 4.79 6.01
CA ALA A 89 1.47 5.55 6.20
C ALA A 89 2.67 4.61 6.30
N GLY A 90 2.55 3.55 7.10
CA GLY A 90 3.59 2.53 7.24
C GLY A 90 3.91 1.83 5.92
N ALA A 91 2.89 1.50 5.13
CA ALA A 91 3.07 0.87 3.82
C ALA A 91 3.82 1.80 2.85
N ILE A 92 3.40 3.04 2.71
CA ILE A 92 4.06 4.02 1.83
C ILE A 92 5.51 4.23 2.25
N LEU A 93 5.75 4.38 3.54
CA LEU A 93 7.09 4.56 4.08
C LEU A 93 7.98 3.34 3.84
N HIS A 94 7.42 2.13 4.04
CA HIS A 94 8.13 0.88 3.77
C HIS A 94 8.51 0.75 2.30
N ILE A 95 7.60 1.05 1.38
CA ILE A 95 7.88 1.04 -0.07
C ILE A 95 8.98 2.04 -0.40
N ARG A 96 8.90 3.24 0.14
CA ARG A 96 9.87 4.31 -0.13
C ARG A 96 11.27 3.99 0.40
N ARG A 97 11.36 3.46 1.61
CA ARG A 97 12.64 3.07 2.23
C ARG A 97 13.33 1.89 1.54
N ASN A 98 12.55 1.01 0.92
CA ASN A 98 13.06 -0.16 0.22
C ASN A 98 12.96 -0.02 -1.31
N ALA A 99 12.81 1.19 -1.80
CA ALA A 99 12.57 1.48 -3.22
C ALA A 99 13.66 0.91 -4.14
N GLU A 100 14.93 1.02 -3.74
CA GLU A 100 16.03 0.45 -4.50
C GLU A 100 15.94 -1.07 -4.62
N GLN A 101 15.65 -1.75 -3.50
CA GLN A 101 15.45 -3.19 -3.48
C GLN A 101 14.31 -3.62 -4.40
N PHE A 102 13.24 -2.84 -4.45
CA PHE A 102 12.06 -3.13 -5.25
C PHE A 102 12.18 -2.70 -6.72
N GLY A 103 13.24 -2.00 -7.09
CA GLY A 103 13.32 -1.39 -8.42
C GLY A 103 12.22 -0.34 -8.64
N THR A 104 11.96 0.45 -7.63
CA THR A 104 10.90 1.47 -7.62
C THR A 104 11.51 2.87 -7.48
N ASP A 105 10.95 3.83 -8.19
CA ASP A 105 11.28 5.24 -8.02
C ASP A 105 10.56 5.76 -6.77
N PRO A 106 11.28 6.14 -5.70
CA PRO A 106 10.66 6.59 -4.45
C PRO A 106 9.87 7.90 -4.58
N ALA A 107 10.10 8.65 -5.65
CA ALA A 107 9.36 9.89 -5.95
C ALA A 107 8.06 9.62 -6.74
N LYS A 108 7.85 8.39 -7.22
CA LYS A 108 6.71 8.03 -8.07
C LYS A 108 5.90 6.89 -7.46
N ILE A 109 5.29 7.17 -6.32
CA ILE A 109 4.41 6.23 -5.62
C ILE A 109 3.01 6.81 -5.61
N ALA A 110 2.09 6.14 -6.31
CA ALA A 110 0.68 6.49 -6.34
C ALA A 110 -0.11 5.66 -5.34
N ILE A 111 -1.29 6.13 -4.98
CA ILE A 111 -2.24 5.40 -4.13
C ILE A 111 -3.58 5.31 -4.85
N CYS A 112 -4.20 4.14 -4.81
CA CYS A 112 -5.48 3.86 -5.43
C CYS A 112 -6.36 3.12 -4.43
N GLY A 113 -7.55 3.62 -4.18
CA GLY A 113 -8.47 3.00 -3.23
C GLY A 113 -9.88 2.89 -3.75
N PHE A 114 -10.60 1.88 -3.27
CA PHE A 114 -11.97 1.58 -3.65
C PHE A 114 -12.87 1.62 -2.43
N SER A 115 -14.00 2.34 -2.51
CA SER A 115 -14.96 2.46 -1.42
C SER A 115 -14.29 2.88 -0.10
N ALA A 116 -14.33 2.06 0.95
CA ALA A 116 -13.60 2.32 2.20
C ALA A 116 -12.09 2.54 1.96
N GLY A 117 -11.48 1.80 1.02
CA GLY A 117 -10.09 2.03 0.62
C GLY A 117 -9.90 3.36 -0.08
N GLY A 118 -10.88 3.85 -0.82
CA GLY A 118 -10.88 5.20 -1.39
C GLY A 118 -10.95 6.28 -0.31
N HIS A 119 -11.77 6.07 0.70
CA HIS A 119 -11.81 6.92 1.89
C HIS A 119 -10.44 6.95 2.59
N LEU A 120 -9.83 5.78 2.78
CA LEU A 120 -8.50 5.67 3.38
C LEU A 120 -7.43 6.37 2.54
N ALA A 121 -7.46 6.24 1.22
CA ALA A 121 -6.55 6.92 0.31
C ALA A 121 -6.67 8.45 0.45
N ALA A 122 -7.88 8.97 0.48
CA ALA A 122 -8.14 10.41 0.69
C ALA A 122 -7.69 10.85 2.09
N HIS A 123 -7.99 10.05 3.11
CA HIS A 123 -7.59 10.35 4.49
C HIS A 123 -6.06 10.41 4.60
N TYR A 124 -5.35 9.43 4.07
CA TYR A 124 -3.88 9.46 4.06
C TYR A 124 -3.34 10.69 3.31
N SER A 125 -3.92 11.01 2.15
CA SER A 125 -3.45 12.14 1.34
C SER A 125 -3.59 13.50 2.03
N THR A 126 -4.52 13.62 2.98
CA THR A 126 -4.78 14.87 3.71
C THR A 126 -4.24 14.87 5.14
N ALA A 127 -3.93 13.71 5.71
CA ALA A 127 -3.53 13.56 7.10
C ALA A 127 -2.21 12.78 7.29
N TYR A 128 -1.42 12.62 6.24
CA TYR A 128 -0.16 11.86 6.28
C TYR A 128 0.84 12.42 7.31
N ASP A 129 0.71 13.67 7.69
CA ASP A 129 1.60 14.36 8.64
C ASP A 129 0.92 14.72 9.96
N CYS A 130 -0.25 14.13 10.24
CA CYS A 130 -0.95 14.40 11.52
C CYS A 130 -0.15 13.86 12.71
N PRO A 131 -0.43 14.35 13.95
CA PRO A 131 0.33 13.95 15.13
C PRO A 131 0.38 12.44 15.36
N GLU A 132 -0.69 11.73 15.08
CA GLU A 132 -0.79 10.28 15.25
C GLU A 132 0.16 9.52 14.32
N VAL A 133 0.32 9.98 13.09
CA VAL A 133 1.28 9.43 12.12
C VAL A 133 2.71 9.81 12.50
N ARG A 134 2.95 11.09 12.79
CA ARG A 134 4.28 11.59 13.16
C ARG A 134 4.84 10.96 14.42
N ALA A 135 3.98 10.59 15.37
CA ALA A 135 4.40 9.93 16.60
C ALA A 135 5.07 8.56 16.32
N LEU A 136 4.64 7.87 15.25
CA LEU A 136 5.16 6.57 14.87
C LEU A 136 6.20 6.64 13.74
N PHE A 137 6.09 7.66 12.89
CA PHE A 137 6.94 7.84 11.70
C PHE A 137 7.48 9.28 11.65
N PRO A 138 8.39 9.67 12.57
CA PRO A 138 8.86 11.06 12.66
C PRO A 138 9.61 11.53 11.42
N ASP A 139 10.16 10.61 10.65
CA ASP A 139 10.94 10.91 9.44
C ASP A 139 10.13 10.80 8.14
N SER A 140 8.82 10.63 8.26
CA SER A 140 7.96 10.46 7.08
C SER A 140 7.64 11.80 6.40
#